data_d8790f231123edf029fd8c9f4fc1a6f3
#
_entry.id   d8790f231123edf029fd8c9f4fc1a6f3
#
_cell.length_a   1.000
_cell.length_b   1.000
_cell.length_c   1.000
_cell.angle_alpha   90.00
_cell.angle_beta   90.00
_cell.angle_gamma   90.00
#
_symmetry.space_group_name_H-M   'P 1'
#
loop_
_entity.id
_entity.type
_entity.pdbx_description
1 polymer ?
#
loop_
_entity_poly.entity_id
_entity_poly.type
_entity_poly.pdbx_seq_one_letter_code
_entity_poly.pdbx_strand_id
1 'polypeptide(L)'
;MRPGLVAYSYRKQLAAKTLTYDQLIRMVSEMGLDGLDTTVYWFPDTSDSYLASLRRAAYKNAVSLYSIAVRIRLAQPTAELQQAELESLKKWVDVAERVGATHVRVFGGAIPKGATEAQAIGGAVEVLKRGCEYSGSRGIFLGVEDDGGLTTTAEPTVEIVKRTDSPWAGINLDVGNFPKDGYSQVALCIPYATSVHFKEKIADEKGVKGPADWDRLVGMFARGGYKGYVSLEYETDGDVEREVPRLAGELVKVTRKYSG
;
A
#
# COMPACT_ATOMS: atom_id res chain seq x y z
N MET A 1 14.31 -2.40 -8.10
CA MET A 1 12.90 -2.14 -7.72
C MET A 1 11.99 -2.38 -8.91
N ARG A 2 10.72 -2.75 -8.69
CA ARG A 2 9.77 -3.07 -9.76
C ARG A 2 8.68 -2.00 -9.82
N PRO A 3 8.44 -1.37 -10.99
CA PRO A 3 7.40 -0.37 -11.12
C PRO A 3 6.02 -1.01 -11.11
N GLY A 4 5.07 -0.39 -10.42
CA GLY A 4 3.69 -0.85 -10.32
C GLY A 4 2.68 0.28 -10.39
N LEU A 5 1.41 -0.08 -10.30
CA LEU A 5 0.29 0.83 -10.21
C LEU A 5 -0.55 0.47 -8.99
N VAL A 6 -1.07 1.48 -8.30
CA VAL A 6 -2.13 1.33 -7.31
C VAL A 6 -3.47 1.50 -8.01
N ALA A 7 -4.35 0.51 -7.90
CA ALA A 7 -5.67 0.53 -8.56
C ALA A 7 -6.51 1.75 -8.15
N TYR A 8 -6.24 2.32 -6.97
CA TYR A 8 -6.89 3.54 -6.48
C TYR A 8 -6.69 4.75 -7.41
N SER A 9 -5.65 4.76 -8.23
CA SER A 9 -5.44 5.76 -9.29
C SER A 9 -6.65 5.89 -10.21
N TYR A 10 -7.36 4.79 -10.47
CA TYR A 10 -8.57 4.73 -11.30
C TYR A 10 -9.86 4.60 -10.47
N ARG A 11 -9.86 5.09 -9.21
CA ARG A 11 -10.98 4.96 -8.26
C ARG A 11 -12.33 5.42 -8.79
N LYS A 12 -12.35 6.52 -9.57
CA LYS A 12 -13.59 7.09 -10.14
C LYS A 12 -14.19 6.14 -11.19
N GLN A 13 -13.36 5.58 -12.08
CA GLN A 13 -13.76 4.67 -13.13
C GLN A 13 -14.18 3.30 -12.58
N LEU A 14 -13.43 2.77 -11.60
CA LEU A 14 -13.76 1.52 -10.91
C LEU A 14 -15.08 1.66 -10.13
N ALA A 15 -15.28 2.77 -9.40
CA ALA A 15 -16.52 3.04 -8.67
C ALA A 15 -17.73 3.20 -9.61
N ALA A 16 -17.54 3.86 -10.75
CA ALA A 16 -18.57 4.03 -11.78
C ALA A 16 -18.78 2.77 -12.64
N LYS A 17 -17.95 1.73 -12.44
CA LYS A 17 -17.95 0.48 -13.23
C LYS A 17 -17.74 0.70 -14.74
N THR A 18 -17.11 1.81 -15.13
CA THR A 18 -16.68 2.08 -16.52
C THR A 18 -15.35 1.42 -16.84
N LEU A 19 -14.61 0.96 -15.81
CA LEU A 19 -13.38 0.19 -15.89
C LEU A 19 -13.51 -1.08 -15.04
N THR A 20 -13.10 -2.22 -15.59
CA THR A 20 -13.00 -3.49 -14.86
C THR A 20 -11.55 -3.78 -14.47
N TYR A 21 -11.33 -4.65 -13.46
CA TYR A 21 -9.97 -5.06 -13.08
C TYR A 21 -9.25 -5.83 -14.20
N ASP A 22 -9.96 -6.59 -15.02
CA ASP A 22 -9.39 -7.26 -16.20
C ASP A 22 -8.84 -6.24 -17.23
N GLN A 23 -9.57 -5.15 -17.45
CA GLN A 23 -9.09 -4.05 -18.30
C GLN A 23 -7.91 -3.32 -17.67
N LEU A 24 -7.98 -3.02 -16.35
CA LEU A 24 -6.90 -2.35 -15.63
C LEU A 24 -5.61 -3.19 -15.65
N ILE A 25 -5.67 -4.51 -15.49
CA ILE A 25 -4.51 -5.41 -15.60
C ILE A 25 -3.86 -5.30 -16.98
N ARG A 26 -4.66 -5.24 -18.07
CA ARG A 26 -4.12 -5.02 -19.43
C ARG A 26 -3.44 -3.67 -19.56
N MET A 27 -4.07 -2.59 -19.07
CA MET A 27 -3.48 -1.25 -19.06
C MET A 27 -2.15 -1.20 -18.32
N VAL A 28 -2.03 -1.88 -17.17
CA VAL A 28 -0.77 -2.01 -16.40
C VAL A 28 0.34 -2.61 -17.27
N SER A 29 0.04 -3.69 -17.99
CA SER A 29 0.98 -4.31 -18.94
C SER A 29 1.36 -3.37 -20.09
N GLU A 30 0.38 -2.71 -20.68
CA GLU A 30 0.58 -1.76 -21.80
C GLU A 30 1.43 -0.54 -21.38
N MET A 31 1.33 -0.10 -20.13
CA MET A 31 2.18 0.95 -19.55
C MET A 31 3.60 0.46 -19.19
N GLY A 32 3.91 -0.83 -19.39
CA GLY A 32 5.23 -1.40 -19.08
C GLY A 32 5.50 -1.55 -17.59
N LEU A 33 4.45 -1.60 -16.76
CA LEU A 33 4.52 -1.82 -15.32
C LEU A 33 4.51 -3.31 -14.99
N ASP A 34 5.19 -3.70 -13.90
CA ASP A 34 5.38 -5.10 -13.51
C ASP A 34 4.28 -5.61 -12.57
N GLY A 35 3.55 -4.72 -11.89
CA GLY A 35 2.62 -5.13 -10.85
C GLY A 35 1.45 -4.18 -10.61
N LEU A 36 0.43 -4.72 -9.97
CA LEU A 36 -0.76 -4.00 -9.54
C LEU A 36 -0.97 -4.21 -8.05
N ASP A 37 -1.04 -3.11 -7.27
CA ASP A 37 -1.67 -3.09 -5.95
C ASP A 37 -3.18 -2.98 -6.14
N THR A 38 -3.89 -4.04 -5.77
CA THR A 38 -5.29 -4.20 -6.10
C THR A 38 -6.16 -3.67 -4.95
N THR A 39 -6.67 -2.46 -5.07
CA THR A 39 -7.63 -1.91 -4.09
C THR A 39 -8.96 -2.64 -4.18
N VAL A 40 -9.27 -3.46 -3.19
CA VAL A 40 -10.42 -4.39 -3.22
C VAL A 40 -11.79 -3.73 -3.06
N TYR A 41 -11.85 -2.40 -2.89
CA TYR A 41 -13.08 -1.66 -2.56
C TYR A 41 -14.18 -1.77 -3.61
N TRP A 42 -13.81 -2.07 -4.84
CA TRP A 42 -14.70 -2.17 -6.00
C TRP A 42 -14.73 -3.58 -6.60
N PHE A 43 -14.25 -4.58 -5.87
CA PHE A 43 -14.46 -5.96 -6.27
C PHE A 43 -15.97 -6.27 -6.32
N PRO A 44 -16.49 -6.88 -7.37
CA PRO A 44 -17.89 -7.26 -7.42
C PRO A 44 -18.24 -8.33 -6.38
N ASP A 45 -17.29 -9.22 -6.11
CA ASP A 45 -17.35 -10.28 -5.09
C ASP A 45 -15.96 -10.84 -4.79
N THR A 46 -15.86 -11.83 -3.92
CA THR A 46 -14.62 -12.55 -3.58
C THR A 46 -14.74 -14.05 -3.83
N SER A 47 -15.60 -14.46 -4.78
CA SER A 47 -15.75 -15.86 -5.17
C SER A 47 -14.47 -16.43 -5.77
N ASP A 48 -14.29 -17.76 -5.65
CA ASP A 48 -13.14 -18.44 -6.23
C ASP A 48 -13.06 -18.26 -7.75
N SER A 49 -14.21 -18.22 -8.43
CA SER A 49 -14.30 -17.99 -9.87
C SER A 49 -13.81 -16.59 -10.26
N TYR A 50 -14.21 -15.55 -9.52
CA TYR A 50 -13.76 -14.20 -9.78
C TYR A 50 -12.26 -14.02 -9.49
N LEU A 51 -11.77 -14.47 -8.33
CA LEU A 51 -10.35 -14.36 -7.99
C LEU A 51 -9.47 -15.18 -8.96
N ALA A 52 -9.91 -16.37 -9.38
CA ALA A 52 -9.22 -17.15 -10.41
C ALA A 52 -9.21 -16.45 -11.77
N SER A 53 -10.28 -15.71 -12.13
CA SER A 53 -10.32 -14.93 -13.36
C SER A 53 -9.28 -13.79 -13.34
N LEU A 54 -9.11 -13.09 -12.22
CA LEU A 54 -8.09 -12.05 -12.04
C LEU A 54 -6.66 -12.63 -12.16
N ARG A 55 -6.40 -13.78 -11.51
CA ARG A 55 -5.11 -14.46 -11.63
C ARG A 55 -4.81 -14.86 -13.09
N ARG A 56 -5.81 -15.35 -13.80
CA ARG A 56 -5.66 -15.71 -15.23
C ARG A 56 -5.37 -14.48 -16.08
N ALA A 57 -6.06 -13.35 -15.84
CA ALA A 57 -5.81 -12.10 -16.54
C ALA A 57 -4.39 -11.60 -16.27
N ALA A 58 -3.99 -11.57 -15.02
CA ALA A 58 -2.66 -11.15 -14.57
C ALA A 58 -1.55 -12.02 -15.23
N TYR A 59 -1.69 -13.34 -15.18
CA TYR A 59 -0.74 -14.27 -15.80
C TYR A 59 -0.61 -14.03 -17.32
N LYS A 60 -1.73 -13.88 -18.05
CA LYS A 60 -1.72 -13.65 -19.49
C LYS A 60 -1.11 -12.31 -19.90
N ASN A 61 -1.10 -11.33 -19.01
CA ASN A 61 -0.55 -10.00 -19.26
C ASN A 61 0.82 -9.79 -18.59
N ALA A 62 1.41 -10.84 -17.99
CA ALA A 62 2.67 -10.78 -17.25
C ALA A 62 2.70 -9.71 -16.15
N VAL A 63 1.55 -9.49 -15.48
CA VAL A 63 1.38 -8.55 -14.36
C VAL A 63 1.28 -9.32 -13.05
N SER A 64 1.99 -8.91 -12.01
CA SER A 64 1.85 -9.46 -10.67
C SER A 64 0.77 -8.71 -9.90
N LEU A 65 -0.24 -9.42 -9.39
CA LEU A 65 -1.17 -8.89 -8.38
C LEU A 65 -0.49 -8.99 -7.01
N TYR A 66 0.55 -8.19 -6.75
CA TYR A 66 1.46 -8.38 -5.63
C TYR A 66 0.87 -7.99 -4.27
N SER A 67 -0.10 -7.08 -4.26
CA SER A 67 -0.72 -6.53 -3.06
C SER A 67 -2.23 -6.40 -3.21
N ILE A 68 -2.95 -6.48 -2.09
CA ILE A 68 -4.32 -6.00 -1.96
C ILE A 68 -4.40 -4.90 -0.89
N ALA A 69 -5.13 -3.82 -1.18
CA ALA A 69 -5.39 -2.73 -0.25
C ALA A 69 -6.79 -2.86 0.35
N VAL A 70 -6.87 -3.01 1.68
CA VAL A 70 -8.12 -3.25 2.43
C VAL A 70 -8.43 -2.13 3.41
N ARG A 71 -9.68 -2.07 3.94
CA ARG A 71 -10.11 -1.03 4.90
C ARG A 71 -9.96 -1.44 6.37
N ILE A 72 -9.03 -2.32 6.68
CA ILE A 72 -8.74 -2.71 8.06
C ILE A 72 -8.07 -1.54 8.79
N ARG A 73 -8.51 -1.25 10.01
CA ARG A 73 -7.96 -0.23 10.91
C ARG A 73 -7.50 -0.88 12.19
N LEU A 74 -6.19 -0.83 12.46
CA LEU A 74 -5.58 -1.56 13.58
C LEU A 74 -5.98 -0.97 14.95
N ALA A 75 -5.98 0.37 15.09
CA ALA A 75 -6.37 1.04 16.32
C ALA A 75 -7.89 1.03 16.50
N GLN A 76 -8.37 0.22 17.42
CA GLN A 76 -9.78 0.09 17.78
C GLN A 76 -9.99 0.40 19.26
N PRO A 77 -11.13 1.01 19.66
CA PRO A 77 -11.36 1.49 21.02
C PRO A 77 -11.61 0.39 22.06
N THR A 78 -12.02 -0.80 21.63
CA THR A 78 -12.32 -1.91 22.56
C THR A 78 -11.77 -3.24 22.08
N ALA A 79 -11.58 -4.18 23.00
CA ALA A 79 -11.09 -5.53 22.68
C ALA A 79 -12.03 -6.27 21.71
N GLU A 80 -13.34 -6.07 21.83
CA GLU A 80 -14.34 -6.68 20.93
C GLU A 80 -14.17 -6.17 19.50
N LEU A 81 -13.95 -4.85 19.32
CA LEU A 81 -13.72 -4.26 18.00
C LEU A 81 -12.35 -4.65 17.43
N GLN A 82 -11.32 -4.76 18.28
CA GLN A 82 -10.02 -5.31 17.86
C GLN A 82 -10.16 -6.75 17.36
N GLN A 83 -10.93 -7.58 18.08
CA GLN A 83 -11.18 -8.96 17.64
C GLN A 83 -11.97 -9.01 16.33
N ALA A 84 -12.99 -8.16 16.16
CA ALA A 84 -13.77 -8.08 14.92
C ALA A 84 -12.91 -7.67 13.72
N GLU A 85 -12.01 -6.66 13.91
CA GLU A 85 -11.05 -6.25 12.87
C GLU A 85 -10.06 -7.37 12.53
N LEU A 86 -9.57 -8.09 13.52
CA LEU A 86 -8.69 -9.24 13.29
C LEU A 86 -9.38 -10.34 12.47
N GLU A 87 -10.62 -10.68 12.79
CA GLU A 87 -11.37 -11.68 12.01
C GLU A 87 -11.66 -11.20 10.58
N SER A 88 -11.91 -9.89 10.40
CA SER A 88 -12.01 -9.30 9.08
C SER A 88 -10.68 -9.33 8.31
N LEU A 89 -9.57 -9.02 8.98
CA LEU A 89 -8.23 -9.10 8.40
C LEU A 89 -7.90 -10.52 7.93
N LYS A 90 -8.19 -11.54 8.72
CA LYS A 90 -7.97 -12.95 8.34
C LYS A 90 -8.70 -13.32 7.04
N LYS A 91 -9.96 -12.89 6.90
CA LYS A 91 -10.72 -13.11 5.65
C LYS A 91 -10.06 -12.44 4.45
N TRP A 92 -9.49 -11.25 4.62
CA TRP A 92 -8.77 -10.57 3.55
C TRP A 92 -7.41 -11.22 3.25
N VAL A 93 -6.73 -11.78 4.25
CA VAL A 93 -5.54 -12.60 4.03
C VAL A 93 -5.88 -13.84 3.18
N ASP A 94 -7.01 -14.51 3.45
CA ASP A 94 -7.47 -15.64 2.62
C ASP A 94 -7.82 -15.21 1.17
N VAL A 95 -8.35 -14.00 0.99
CA VAL A 95 -8.57 -13.43 -0.36
C VAL A 95 -7.23 -13.14 -1.05
N ALA A 96 -6.24 -12.57 -0.32
CA ALA A 96 -4.90 -12.32 -0.85
C ALA A 96 -4.23 -13.62 -1.33
N GLU A 97 -4.27 -14.67 -0.52
CA GLU A 97 -3.74 -15.99 -0.89
C GLU A 97 -4.41 -16.51 -2.17
N ARG A 98 -5.74 -16.47 -2.24
CA ARG A 98 -6.50 -16.96 -3.40
C ARG A 98 -6.27 -16.15 -4.67
N VAL A 99 -6.08 -14.83 -4.58
CA VAL A 99 -5.76 -13.99 -5.75
C VAL A 99 -4.28 -14.04 -6.12
N GLY A 100 -3.44 -14.57 -5.23
CA GLY A 100 -1.99 -14.72 -5.42
C GLY A 100 -1.18 -13.50 -4.98
N ALA A 101 -1.76 -12.64 -4.14
CA ALA A 101 -1.04 -11.51 -3.54
C ALA A 101 -0.23 -11.96 -2.33
N THR A 102 0.96 -11.39 -2.15
CA THR A 102 1.87 -11.67 -1.04
C THR A 102 1.97 -10.52 -0.05
N HIS A 103 1.13 -9.49 -0.22
CA HIS A 103 1.08 -8.32 0.64
C HIS A 103 -0.37 -7.86 0.83
N VAL A 104 -0.71 -7.41 2.04
CA VAL A 104 -1.99 -6.79 2.38
C VAL A 104 -1.72 -5.45 3.06
N ARG A 105 -2.19 -4.36 2.46
CA ARG A 105 -2.11 -3.04 3.07
C ARG A 105 -3.27 -2.84 4.05
N VAL A 106 -2.93 -2.40 5.26
CA VAL A 106 -3.86 -2.04 6.34
C VAL A 106 -3.60 -0.62 6.83
N PHE A 107 -4.57 0.01 7.49
CA PHE A 107 -4.42 1.34 8.08
C PHE A 107 -4.09 1.28 9.58
N GLY A 108 -3.31 2.25 10.07
CA GLY A 108 -3.14 2.47 11.51
C GLY A 108 -4.46 2.80 12.21
N GLY A 109 -5.31 3.59 11.54
CA GLY A 109 -6.60 4.05 12.05
C GLY A 109 -6.48 5.35 12.85
N ALA A 110 -7.62 5.87 13.30
CA ALA A 110 -7.67 7.05 14.15
C ALA A 110 -7.34 6.69 15.62
N ILE A 111 -6.78 7.64 16.37
CA ILE A 111 -6.65 7.49 17.82
C ILE A 111 -8.07 7.46 18.42
N PRO A 112 -8.46 6.37 19.12
CA PRO A 112 -9.80 6.26 19.71
C PRO A 112 -10.08 7.39 20.69
N LYS A 113 -11.33 7.87 20.72
CA LYS A 113 -11.73 8.96 21.64
C LYS A 113 -11.46 8.57 23.09
N GLY A 114 -10.71 9.41 23.78
CA GLY A 114 -10.33 9.21 25.20
C GLY A 114 -9.09 8.33 25.41
N ALA A 115 -8.53 7.74 24.35
CA ALA A 115 -7.27 7.03 24.43
C ALA A 115 -6.08 7.97 24.21
N THR A 116 -4.96 7.66 24.84
CA THR A 116 -3.67 8.26 24.49
C THR A 116 -3.09 7.63 23.23
N GLU A 117 -2.17 8.31 22.58
CA GLU A 117 -1.44 7.75 21.43
C GLU A 117 -0.75 6.42 21.79
N ALA A 118 -0.10 6.35 22.94
CA ALA A 118 0.57 5.14 23.43
C ALA A 118 -0.40 3.95 23.61
N GLN A 119 -1.63 4.21 24.05
CA GLN A 119 -2.68 3.19 24.17
C GLN A 119 -3.16 2.74 22.77
N ALA A 120 -3.34 3.67 21.85
CA ALA A 120 -3.74 3.37 20.48
C ALA A 120 -2.65 2.54 19.75
N ILE A 121 -1.37 2.91 19.91
CA ILE A 121 -0.23 2.13 19.40
C ILE A 121 -0.26 0.72 20.00
N GLY A 122 -0.43 0.59 21.31
CA GLY A 122 -0.52 -0.72 21.97
C GLY A 122 -1.62 -1.62 21.40
N GLY A 123 -2.81 -1.06 21.18
CA GLY A 123 -3.92 -1.77 20.54
C GLY A 123 -3.64 -2.17 19.09
N ALA A 124 -3.04 -1.25 18.30
CA ALA A 124 -2.67 -1.53 16.93
C ALA A 124 -1.60 -2.64 16.83
N VAL A 125 -0.61 -2.62 17.70
CA VAL A 125 0.43 -3.66 17.81
C VAL A 125 -0.17 -5.03 18.08
N GLU A 126 -1.13 -5.13 19.03
CA GLU A 126 -1.77 -6.41 19.37
C GLU A 126 -2.54 -7.00 18.18
N VAL A 127 -3.32 -6.18 17.45
CA VAL A 127 -4.05 -6.62 16.27
C VAL A 127 -3.08 -7.03 15.15
N LEU A 128 -2.04 -6.22 14.90
CA LEU A 128 -1.07 -6.49 13.84
C LEU A 128 -0.28 -7.77 14.14
N LYS A 129 0.17 -7.98 15.37
CA LYS A 129 0.92 -9.18 15.78
C LYS A 129 0.13 -10.46 15.51
N ARG A 130 -1.11 -10.51 15.99
CA ARG A 130 -2.02 -11.66 15.76
C ARG A 130 -2.38 -11.81 14.28
N GLY A 131 -2.49 -10.70 13.55
CA GLY A 131 -2.65 -10.69 12.09
C GLY A 131 -1.44 -11.32 11.40
N CYS A 132 -0.22 -10.96 11.81
CA CYS A 132 1.02 -11.49 11.26
C CYS A 132 1.24 -12.97 11.56
N GLU A 133 0.80 -13.47 12.72
CA GLU A 133 0.80 -14.92 13.00
C GLU A 133 -0.03 -15.69 11.98
N TYR A 134 -1.20 -15.15 11.61
CA TYR A 134 -2.07 -15.74 10.62
C TYR A 134 -1.55 -15.59 9.19
N SER A 135 -1.14 -14.39 8.80
CA SER A 135 -0.70 -14.08 7.43
C SER A 135 0.67 -14.69 7.11
N GLY A 136 1.56 -14.75 8.11
CA GLY A 136 2.90 -15.31 7.97
C GLY A 136 2.90 -16.80 7.65
N SER A 137 1.95 -17.57 8.21
CA SER A 137 1.78 -18.98 7.86
C SER A 137 1.38 -19.21 6.38
N ARG A 138 0.96 -18.14 5.67
CA ARG A 138 0.60 -18.11 4.25
C ARG A 138 1.61 -17.37 3.38
N GLY A 139 2.73 -16.90 3.96
CA GLY A 139 3.75 -16.14 3.24
C GLY A 139 3.28 -14.73 2.82
N ILE A 140 2.38 -14.10 3.59
CA ILE A 140 1.78 -12.81 3.27
C ILE A 140 2.22 -11.75 4.28
N PHE A 141 2.78 -10.64 3.78
CA PHE A 141 3.13 -9.46 4.57
C PHE A 141 1.90 -8.62 4.90
N LEU A 142 1.89 -8.03 6.08
CA LEU A 142 0.97 -6.96 6.45
C LEU A 142 1.73 -5.62 6.48
N GLY A 143 1.37 -4.71 5.57
CA GLY A 143 1.95 -3.37 5.48
C GLY A 143 1.03 -2.32 6.11
N VAL A 144 1.49 -1.64 7.15
CA VAL A 144 0.78 -0.52 7.77
C VAL A 144 1.02 0.74 6.96
N GLU A 145 -0.04 1.39 6.49
CA GLU A 145 0.09 2.62 5.72
C GLU A 145 0.17 3.85 6.61
N ASP A 146 1.00 4.80 6.21
CA ASP A 146 1.14 6.15 6.77
C ASP A 146 0.01 7.07 6.26
N ASP A 147 -1.25 6.70 6.55
CA ASP A 147 -2.45 7.41 6.07
C ASP A 147 -3.20 8.10 7.22
N GLY A 148 -2.60 9.15 7.76
CA GLY A 148 -3.22 10.00 8.78
C GLY A 148 -3.51 9.29 10.12
N GLY A 149 -4.30 9.94 10.96
CA GLY A 149 -4.66 9.40 12.27
C GLY A 149 -3.44 9.02 13.11
N LEU A 150 -3.38 7.77 13.57
CA LEU A 150 -2.28 7.24 14.36
C LEU A 150 -0.95 7.17 13.59
N THR A 151 -1.01 7.06 12.26
CA THR A 151 0.15 6.92 11.38
C THR A 151 0.45 8.19 10.56
N THR A 152 0.06 9.36 11.08
CA THR A 152 0.29 10.67 10.43
C THR A 152 1.77 11.00 10.26
N THR A 153 2.64 10.49 11.12
CA THR A 153 4.11 10.68 11.06
C THR A 153 4.83 9.34 11.07
N ALA A 154 6.12 9.36 10.73
CA ALA A 154 6.95 8.16 10.65
C ALA A 154 7.15 7.47 12.01
N GLU A 155 7.31 8.25 13.09
CA GLU A 155 7.67 7.70 14.40
C GLU A 155 6.64 6.68 14.92
N PRO A 156 5.32 7.01 15.04
CA PRO A 156 4.34 6.02 15.50
C PRO A 156 4.17 4.87 14.50
N THR A 157 4.29 5.12 13.19
CA THR A 157 4.22 4.07 12.16
C THR A 157 5.36 3.05 12.33
N VAL A 158 6.59 3.53 12.49
CA VAL A 158 7.77 2.71 12.76
C VAL A 158 7.67 2.01 14.12
N GLU A 159 7.17 2.69 15.15
CA GLU A 159 6.98 2.11 16.49
C GLU A 159 6.02 0.91 16.44
N ILE A 160 4.89 1.04 15.74
CA ILE A 160 3.92 -0.06 15.59
C ILE A 160 4.62 -1.29 14.98
N VAL A 161 5.32 -1.12 13.86
CA VAL A 161 5.98 -2.24 13.17
C VAL A 161 7.08 -2.85 14.04
N LYS A 162 7.94 -2.03 14.66
CA LYS A 162 9.01 -2.53 15.56
C LYS A 162 8.46 -3.29 16.74
N ARG A 163 7.42 -2.79 17.42
CA ARG A 163 6.83 -3.43 18.60
C ARG A 163 6.03 -4.68 18.25
N THR A 164 5.54 -4.79 17.00
CA THR A 164 4.92 -6.04 16.53
C THR A 164 5.91 -7.20 16.50
N ASP A 165 7.19 -6.92 16.28
CA ASP A 165 8.30 -7.89 16.32
C ASP A 165 7.99 -9.15 15.49
N SER A 166 7.55 -8.94 14.25
CA SER A 166 7.22 -10.02 13.32
C SER A 166 7.93 -9.80 11.99
N PRO A 167 8.53 -10.83 11.38
CA PRO A 167 9.12 -10.73 10.05
C PRO A 167 8.07 -10.49 8.95
N TRP A 168 6.79 -10.61 9.26
CA TRP A 168 5.67 -10.41 8.35
C TRP A 168 4.99 -9.06 8.49
N ALA A 169 5.45 -8.21 9.42
CA ALA A 169 5.01 -6.83 9.58
C ALA A 169 5.94 -5.88 8.83
N GLY A 170 5.37 -4.87 8.17
CA GLY A 170 6.12 -3.80 7.54
C GLY A 170 5.28 -2.56 7.31
N ILE A 171 5.85 -1.61 6.58
CA ILE A 171 5.19 -0.37 6.21
C ILE A 171 4.83 -0.42 4.73
N ASN A 172 3.55 -0.14 4.41
CA ASN A 172 3.15 0.30 3.09
C ASN A 172 3.39 1.81 3.03
N LEU A 173 4.54 2.20 2.52
CA LEU A 173 5.01 3.58 2.60
C LEU A 173 4.50 4.41 1.44
N ASP A 174 3.60 5.36 1.73
CA ASP A 174 3.15 6.36 0.77
C ASP A 174 3.95 7.66 0.93
N VAL A 175 4.80 7.96 -0.04
CA VAL A 175 5.71 9.10 0.03
C VAL A 175 5.00 10.46 0.06
N GLY A 176 3.75 10.55 -0.34
CA GLY A 176 2.97 11.78 -0.44
C GLY A 176 2.04 12.05 0.74
N ASN A 177 1.89 11.10 1.68
CA ASN A 177 0.92 11.22 2.77
C ASN A 177 1.41 12.08 3.94
N PHE A 178 2.71 12.10 4.21
CA PHE A 178 3.25 12.91 5.30
C PHE A 178 2.90 14.39 5.14
N PRO A 179 2.35 15.03 6.20
CA PRO A 179 1.87 16.42 6.10
C PRO A 179 3.01 17.43 6.08
N LYS A 180 4.23 17.04 6.45
CA LYS A 180 5.39 17.91 6.62
C LYS A 180 6.67 17.09 6.55
N ASP A 181 7.75 17.70 6.02
CA ASP A 181 9.11 17.14 5.96
C ASP A 181 9.16 15.71 5.36
N GLY A 182 8.44 15.51 4.25
CA GLY A 182 8.18 14.21 3.66
C GLY A 182 9.43 13.38 3.39
N TYR A 183 10.52 13.99 2.90
CA TYR A 183 11.76 13.24 2.62
C TYR A 183 12.42 12.66 3.88
N SER A 184 12.42 13.40 5.00
CA SER A 184 12.97 12.91 6.27
C SER A 184 12.06 11.82 6.87
N GLN A 185 10.73 12.00 6.78
CA GLN A 185 9.76 11.00 7.20
C GLN A 185 9.91 9.70 6.41
N VAL A 186 10.01 9.80 5.08
CA VAL A 186 10.28 8.66 4.19
C VAL A 186 11.58 7.94 4.58
N ALA A 187 12.66 8.70 4.84
CA ALA A 187 13.95 8.12 5.21
C ALA A 187 13.87 7.25 6.48
N LEU A 188 13.06 7.66 7.47
CA LEU A 188 12.84 6.88 8.72
C LEU A 188 12.09 5.57 8.45
N CYS A 189 11.18 5.56 7.48
CA CYS A 189 10.34 4.40 7.17
C CYS A 189 11.00 3.39 6.22
N ILE A 190 11.97 3.80 5.39
CA ILE A 190 12.60 2.93 4.38
C ILE A 190 13.08 1.57 4.94
N PRO A 191 13.73 1.48 6.13
CA PRO A 191 14.19 0.19 6.66
C PRO A 191 13.08 -0.83 6.94
N TYR A 192 11.84 -0.36 7.01
CA TYR A 192 10.65 -1.16 7.35
C TYR A 192 9.67 -1.29 6.18
N ALA A 193 9.97 -0.69 5.02
CA ALA A 193 9.07 -0.67 3.87
C ALA A 193 8.95 -2.06 3.25
N THR A 194 7.72 -2.53 3.06
CA THR A 194 7.37 -3.77 2.35
C THR A 194 6.67 -3.52 1.02
N SER A 195 6.03 -2.36 0.88
CA SER A 195 5.45 -1.83 -0.34
C SER A 195 5.61 -0.31 -0.34
N VAL A 196 5.65 0.31 -1.52
CA VAL A 196 5.82 1.77 -1.63
C VAL A 196 4.84 2.33 -2.65
N HIS A 197 4.11 3.38 -2.25
CA HIS A 197 3.27 4.18 -3.13
C HIS A 197 3.94 5.51 -3.45
N PHE A 198 4.00 5.87 -4.72
CA PHE A 198 4.53 7.14 -5.21
C PHE A 198 3.40 8.04 -5.66
N LYS A 199 3.30 9.19 -5.01
CA LYS A 199 2.44 10.31 -5.41
C LYS A 199 3.24 11.36 -6.16
N GLU A 200 2.54 12.23 -6.87
CA GLU A 200 3.14 13.33 -7.64
C GLU A 200 3.70 14.42 -6.74
N LYS A 201 3.23 14.51 -5.50
CA LYS A 201 3.55 15.59 -4.57
C LYS A 201 4.05 15.06 -3.23
N ILE A 202 5.03 15.76 -2.67
CA ILE A 202 5.58 15.53 -1.34
C ILE A 202 5.62 16.85 -0.57
N ALA A 203 5.43 16.82 0.75
CA ALA A 203 5.48 18.01 1.59
C ALA A 203 6.92 18.39 1.94
N ASP A 204 7.22 19.69 1.91
CA ASP A 204 8.48 20.25 2.40
C ASP A 204 8.48 20.39 3.94
N GLU A 205 9.54 20.94 4.50
CA GLU A 205 9.72 21.18 5.93
C GLU A 205 8.65 22.12 6.54
N LYS A 206 7.99 22.93 5.70
CA LYS A 206 6.91 23.84 6.11
C LYS A 206 5.52 23.23 5.91
N GLY A 207 5.43 22.03 5.35
CA GLY A 207 4.17 21.36 5.04
C GLY A 207 3.55 21.80 3.70
N VAL A 208 4.31 22.49 2.85
CA VAL A 208 3.85 22.86 1.50
C VAL A 208 4.09 21.70 0.55
N LYS A 209 3.03 21.17 -0.05
CA LYS A 209 3.13 20.09 -1.04
C LYS A 209 3.57 20.65 -2.39
N GLY A 210 4.75 20.21 -2.85
CA GLY A 210 5.31 20.48 -4.17
C GLY A 210 5.56 19.20 -4.96
N PRO A 211 6.00 19.29 -6.22
CA PRO A 211 6.36 18.13 -7.03
C PRO A 211 7.36 17.23 -6.33
N ALA A 212 7.09 15.93 -6.31
CA ALA A 212 8.02 14.95 -5.75
C ALA A 212 9.19 14.69 -6.72
N ASP A 213 10.40 14.74 -6.23
CA ASP A 213 11.58 14.31 -6.97
C ASP A 213 11.71 12.78 -6.91
N TRP A 214 11.17 12.11 -7.91
CA TRP A 214 11.16 10.65 -7.97
C TRP A 214 12.55 10.04 -8.13
N ASP A 215 13.50 10.72 -8.81
CA ASP A 215 14.88 10.24 -8.92
C ASP A 215 15.57 10.25 -7.55
N ARG A 216 15.38 11.31 -6.77
CA ARG A 216 15.83 11.39 -5.38
C ARG A 216 15.22 10.30 -4.52
N LEU A 217 13.88 10.10 -4.58
CA LEU A 217 13.17 9.09 -3.79
C LEU A 217 13.64 7.69 -4.13
N VAL A 218 13.67 7.30 -5.41
CA VAL A 218 14.14 5.97 -5.84
C VAL A 218 15.60 5.76 -5.42
N GLY A 219 16.44 6.80 -5.52
CA GLY A 219 17.81 6.76 -5.00
C GLY A 219 17.88 6.55 -3.48
N MET A 220 16.96 7.12 -2.70
CA MET A 220 16.88 6.88 -1.25
C MET A 220 16.51 5.42 -0.94
N PHE A 221 15.50 4.87 -1.60
CA PHE A 221 15.09 3.48 -1.47
C PHE A 221 16.21 2.51 -1.88
N ALA A 222 16.91 2.79 -2.98
CA ALA A 222 18.04 1.98 -3.45
C ALA A 222 19.18 1.94 -2.42
N ARG A 223 19.57 3.10 -1.86
CA ARG A 223 20.59 3.17 -0.80
C ARG A 223 20.15 2.49 0.48
N GLY A 224 18.84 2.50 0.79
CA GLY A 224 18.25 1.78 1.93
C GLY A 224 18.10 0.28 1.70
N GLY A 225 18.49 -0.25 0.52
CA GLY A 225 18.42 -1.68 0.21
C GLY A 225 17.02 -2.18 -0.16
N TYR A 226 16.04 -1.30 -0.36
CA TYR A 226 14.69 -1.69 -0.78
C TYR A 226 14.70 -2.22 -2.23
N LYS A 227 14.05 -3.36 -2.47
CA LYS A 227 14.00 -4.05 -3.78
C LYS A 227 12.57 -4.38 -4.24
N GLY A 228 11.56 -4.01 -3.45
CA GLY A 228 10.17 -4.33 -3.70
C GLY A 228 9.52 -3.49 -4.81
N TYR A 229 8.20 -3.45 -4.79
CA TYR A 229 7.40 -2.66 -5.73
C TYR A 229 7.37 -1.20 -5.32
N VAL A 230 7.49 -0.32 -6.33
CA VAL A 230 7.26 1.11 -6.25
C VAL A 230 6.10 1.41 -7.19
N SER A 231 4.94 1.75 -6.64
CA SER A 231 3.70 1.84 -7.41
C SER A 231 3.16 3.26 -7.44
N LEU A 232 2.82 3.72 -8.64
CA LEU A 232 2.16 5.01 -8.85
C LEU A 232 0.77 5.00 -8.20
N GLU A 233 0.51 5.96 -7.32
CA GLU A 233 -0.83 6.30 -6.84
C GLU A 233 -1.20 7.72 -7.23
N TYR A 234 -2.05 7.84 -8.26
CA TYR A 234 -2.53 9.12 -8.78
C TYR A 234 -3.81 9.55 -8.07
N GLU A 235 -3.77 10.66 -7.33
CA GLU A 235 -4.92 11.14 -6.56
C GLU A 235 -5.38 12.56 -6.93
N THR A 236 -4.67 13.24 -7.82
CA THR A 236 -5.04 14.60 -8.24
C THR A 236 -6.27 14.63 -9.15
N ASP A 237 -6.92 15.79 -9.24
CA ASP A 237 -8.12 16.00 -10.07
C ASP A 237 -7.75 16.34 -11.53
N GLY A 238 -6.86 15.54 -12.12
CA GLY A 238 -6.47 15.67 -13.52
C GLY A 238 -7.13 14.64 -14.44
N ASP A 239 -6.79 14.69 -15.71
CA ASP A 239 -7.17 13.69 -16.71
C ASP A 239 -6.37 12.40 -16.47
N VAL A 240 -6.98 11.43 -15.79
CA VAL A 240 -6.35 10.16 -15.40
C VAL A 240 -5.89 9.35 -16.63
N GLU A 241 -6.65 9.42 -17.74
CA GLU A 241 -6.34 8.67 -18.97
C GLU A 241 -5.06 9.19 -19.64
N ARG A 242 -4.73 10.45 -19.43
CA ARG A 242 -3.50 11.07 -19.95
C ARG A 242 -2.36 11.02 -18.92
N GLU A 243 -2.65 11.37 -17.67
CA GLU A 243 -1.60 11.57 -16.66
C GLU A 243 -1.04 10.26 -16.11
N VAL A 244 -1.89 9.24 -15.88
CA VAL A 244 -1.39 7.96 -15.34
C VAL A 244 -0.43 7.27 -16.29
N PRO A 245 -0.69 7.12 -17.62
CA PRO A 245 0.29 6.55 -18.54
C PRO A 245 1.58 7.37 -18.65
N ARG A 246 1.50 8.70 -18.63
CA ARG A 246 2.67 9.58 -18.64
C ARG A 246 3.56 9.35 -17.41
N LEU A 247 2.96 9.39 -16.21
CA LEU A 247 3.66 9.19 -14.94
C LEU A 247 4.20 7.76 -14.79
N ALA A 248 3.45 6.76 -15.27
CA ALA A 248 3.92 5.38 -15.32
C ALA A 248 5.20 5.25 -16.14
N GLY A 249 5.27 5.92 -17.31
CA GLY A 249 6.50 5.97 -18.13
C GLY A 249 7.68 6.62 -17.41
N GLU A 250 7.44 7.67 -16.64
CA GLU A 250 8.47 8.30 -15.79
C GLU A 250 8.94 7.35 -14.67
N LEU A 251 7.99 6.68 -13.99
CA LEU A 251 8.29 5.72 -12.93
C LEU A 251 9.12 4.54 -13.44
N VAL A 252 8.75 3.97 -14.59
CA VAL A 252 9.52 2.90 -15.25
C VAL A 252 10.94 3.36 -15.54
N LYS A 253 11.11 4.56 -16.09
CA LYS A 253 12.44 5.12 -16.41
C LYS A 253 13.30 5.29 -15.16
N VAL A 254 12.74 5.85 -14.08
CA VAL A 254 13.48 6.12 -12.85
C VAL A 254 13.81 4.82 -12.12
N THR A 255 12.87 3.88 -12.01
CA THR A 255 13.11 2.59 -11.32
C THR A 255 14.16 1.76 -12.03
N ARG A 256 14.17 1.72 -13.38
CA ARG A 256 15.18 0.99 -14.16
C ARG A 256 16.61 1.52 -13.98
N LYS A 257 16.77 2.83 -13.77
CA LYS A 257 18.09 3.46 -13.49
C LYS A 257 18.77 2.84 -12.26
N TYR A 258 17.99 2.36 -11.28
CA TYR A 258 18.47 1.79 -10.02
C TYR A 258 18.26 0.27 -9.90
N SER A 259 17.89 -0.40 -11.00
CA SER A 259 17.67 -1.85 -11.05
C SER A 259 18.88 -2.52 -11.72
N GLY A 260 20.05 -2.34 -11.12
CA GLY A 260 21.30 -3.00 -11.54
C GLY A 260 21.62 -4.21 -10.69
#